data_8800ea0670282fb493331ccae624ec1f
#
_entry.id   8800ea0670282fb493331ccae624ec1f
#
_cell.length_a   1.000
_cell.length_b   1.000
_cell.length_c   1.000
_cell.angle_alpha   90.00
_cell.angle_beta   90.00
_cell.angle_gamma   90.00
#
_symmetry.space_group_name_H-M   'P 1'
#
loop_
_entity.id
_entity.type
_entity.pdbx_description
1 polymer ?
#
loop_
_entity_poly.entity_id
_entity_poly.type
_entity_poly.pdbx_seq_one_letter_code
_entity_poly.pdbx_strand_id
1 'polypeptide(L)'
;MSVSMSAPVLPLAMTMGDPAGVGPLISFKAHETVKALGGRPFYVIAPRAVMEAVGGRIAVIQNPSEAGKAFAEALPVLDIPGLPASPGKPDPASAPAVIESIRLAVEHTRAGKAAAVVTNPIAKALLYRAGFKHPGHTEYLAELAADGGAAPRPVMMLAGGGLRVALTTIHRPLASVIPSLSTNLIVEIGLIVDGALRRDFGIARPRIGLCGVNPHAGEDGEIGREEIEIINPAAV
;
A
#
# COMPACT_ATOMS: atom_id res chain seq x y z
N MET A 1 37.22 -6.94 18.64
CA MET A 1 35.99 -6.11 18.61
C MET A 1 35.25 -6.45 17.32
N SER A 2 34.23 -7.28 17.41
CA SER A 2 33.40 -7.61 16.25
C SER A 2 32.42 -6.45 16.02
N VAL A 3 32.64 -5.68 14.95
CA VAL A 3 31.67 -4.69 14.50
C VAL A 3 30.46 -5.49 13.97
N SER A 4 29.39 -5.53 14.74
CA SER A 4 28.10 -6.01 14.26
C SER A 4 27.66 -5.10 13.11
N MET A 5 27.89 -5.52 11.88
CA MET A 5 27.30 -4.87 10.71
C MET A 5 25.78 -5.08 10.80
N SER A 6 25.07 -4.04 11.23
CA SER A 6 23.60 -4.05 11.10
C SER A 6 23.24 -4.30 9.64
N ALA A 7 22.29 -5.22 9.40
CA ALA A 7 21.82 -5.48 8.05
C ALA A 7 21.42 -4.17 7.35
N PRO A 8 21.75 -3.99 6.07
CA PRO A 8 21.42 -2.76 5.37
C PRO A 8 19.91 -2.50 5.40
N VAL A 9 19.54 -1.28 5.75
CA VAL A 9 18.13 -0.86 5.80
C VAL A 9 17.58 -0.86 4.37
N LEU A 10 16.70 -1.80 4.07
CA LEU A 10 16.05 -1.86 2.76
C LEU A 10 15.23 -0.58 2.49
N PRO A 11 15.32 0.02 1.29
CA PRO A 11 14.52 1.18 0.93
C PRO A 11 13.05 0.81 0.74
N LEU A 12 12.16 1.82 0.67
CA LEU A 12 10.79 1.63 0.23
C LEU A 12 10.70 1.81 -1.30
N ALA A 13 9.87 1.01 -1.96
CA ALA A 13 9.55 1.18 -3.38
C ALA A 13 8.29 2.06 -3.51
N MET A 14 8.45 3.26 -4.06
CA MET A 14 7.34 4.19 -4.27
C MET A 14 6.90 4.17 -5.73
N THR A 15 5.60 3.99 -5.97
CA THR A 15 5.05 4.07 -7.32
C THR A 15 4.90 5.52 -7.76
N MET A 16 4.96 5.76 -9.06
CA MET A 16 4.81 7.10 -9.65
C MET A 16 3.42 7.72 -9.42
N GLY A 17 2.36 6.89 -9.43
CA GLY A 17 0.99 7.37 -9.50
C GLY A 17 0.61 7.89 -10.88
N ASP A 18 -0.39 8.77 -10.96
CA ASP A 18 -0.69 9.50 -12.20
C ASP A 18 0.41 10.53 -12.48
N PRO A 19 1.13 10.44 -13.61
CA PRO A 19 2.21 11.37 -13.92
C PRO A 19 1.75 12.80 -14.15
N ALA A 20 0.49 13.02 -14.53
CA ALA A 20 -0.11 14.35 -14.65
C ALA A 20 -0.78 14.84 -13.35
N GLY A 21 -0.82 13.98 -12.33
CA GLY A 21 -1.39 14.27 -11.01
C GLY A 21 -0.37 14.82 -10.02
N VAL A 22 -0.70 14.69 -8.74
CA VAL A 22 0.14 15.19 -7.63
C VAL A 22 1.30 14.24 -7.26
N GLY A 23 1.26 12.98 -7.72
CA GLY A 23 2.23 11.93 -7.34
C GLY A 23 3.69 12.36 -7.47
N PRO A 24 4.14 12.83 -8.63
CA PRO A 24 5.52 13.30 -8.82
C PRO A 24 5.91 14.41 -7.84
N LEU A 25 5.05 15.41 -7.65
CA LEU A 25 5.32 16.56 -6.76
C LEU A 25 5.42 16.13 -5.28
N ILE A 26 4.48 15.31 -4.81
CA ILE A 26 4.50 14.85 -3.41
C ILE A 26 5.67 13.92 -3.14
N SER A 27 6.19 13.21 -4.14
CA SER A 27 7.40 12.40 -4.02
C SER A 27 8.64 13.24 -3.68
N PHE A 28 8.81 14.41 -4.30
CA PHE A 28 9.89 15.35 -3.96
C PHE A 28 9.70 15.90 -2.53
N LYS A 29 8.49 16.34 -2.18
CA LYS A 29 8.22 16.85 -0.83
C LYS A 29 8.43 15.78 0.25
N ALA A 30 8.02 14.55 -0.04
CA ALA A 30 8.27 13.42 0.84
C ALA A 30 9.78 13.16 1.00
N HIS A 31 10.56 13.23 -0.09
CA HIS A 31 12.00 13.07 -0.03
C HIS A 31 12.65 14.10 0.89
N GLU A 32 12.33 15.39 0.72
CA GLU A 32 12.85 16.46 1.57
C GLU A 32 12.50 16.23 3.05
N THR A 33 11.24 15.91 3.34
CA THR A 33 10.76 15.69 4.71
C THR A 33 11.39 14.46 5.35
N VAL A 34 11.38 13.32 4.66
CA VAL A 34 11.92 12.05 5.18
C VAL A 34 13.44 12.16 5.40
N LYS A 35 14.15 12.83 4.48
CA LYS A 35 15.57 13.12 4.62
C LYS A 35 15.88 13.98 5.85
N ALA A 36 15.11 15.06 6.05
CA ALA A 36 15.28 15.95 7.20
C ALA A 36 15.02 15.25 8.54
N LEU A 37 14.09 14.29 8.57
CA LEU A 37 13.75 13.50 9.75
C LEU A 37 14.66 12.27 9.95
N GLY A 38 15.64 12.02 9.09
CA GLY A 38 16.47 10.81 9.14
C GLY A 38 15.66 9.52 8.96
N GLY A 39 14.54 9.60 8.23
CA GLY A 39 13.66 8.48 8.01
C GLY A 39 14.20 7.47 6.99
N ARG A 40 13.42 6.40 6.76
CA ARG A 40 13.80 5.31 5.85
C ARG A 40 13.90 5.82 4.41
N PRO A 41 15.01 5.56 3.69
CA PRO A 41 15.12 5.91 2.28
C PRO A 41 14.06 5.23 1.42
N PHE A 42 13.66 5.89 0.34
CA PHE A 42 12.81 5.33 -0.70
C PHE A 42 13.33 5.73 -2.09
N TYR A 43 12.85 5.06 -3.10
CA TYR A 43 13.06 5.40 -4.50
C TYR A 43 11.73 5.39 -5.25
N VAL A 44 11.61 6.23 -6.27
CA VAL A 44 10.42 6.29 -7.12
C VAL A 44 10.68 5.48 -8.39
N ILE A 45 9.71 4.66 -8.79
CA ILE A 45 9.73 3.93 -10.06
C ILE A 45 8.92 4.76 -11.05
N ALA A 46 9.59 5.45 -11.97
CA ALA A 46 8.94 6.39 -12.88
C ALA A 46 9.80 6.64 -14.12
N PRO A 47 9.20 7.06 -15.24
CA PRO A 47 9.97 7.64 -16.32
C PRO A 47 10.71 8.88 -15.83
N ARG A 48 12.02 8.94 -16.10
CA ARG A 48 12.89 10.05 -15.71
C ARG A 48 12.28 11.40 -16.16
N ALA A 49 11.79 11.46 -17.40
CA ALA A 49 11.21 12.69 -17.95
C ALA A 49 10.01 13.22 -17.17
N VAL A 50 9.21 12.33 -16.56
CA VAL A 50 8.08 12.73 -15.69
C VAL A 50 8.59 13.42 -14.43
N MET A 51 9.63 12.88 -13.80
CA MET A 51 10.18 13.43 -12.57
C MET A 51 10.94 14.74 -12.82
N GLU A 52 11.69 14.83 -13.91
CA GLU A 52 12.40 16.07 -14.31
C GLU A 52 11.44 17.23 -14.63
N ALA A 53 10.27 16.93 -15.20
CA ALA A 53 9.25 17.94 -15.52
C ALA A 53 8.69 18.66 -14.28
N VAL A 54 8.78 18.07 -13.11
CA VAL A 54 8.36 18.68 -11.84
C VAL A 54 9.40 19.67 -11.30
N GLY A 55 10.65 19.60 -11.79
CA GLY A 55 11.70 20.56 -11.47
C GLY A 55 12.51 20.25 -10.19
N GLY A 56 12.40 19.06 -9.64
CA GLY A 56 13.24 18.62 -8.51
C GLY A 56 14.54 17.95 -8.96
N ARG A 57 15.52 17.89 -8.06
CA ARG A 57 16.78 17.17 -8.31
C ARG A 57 16.57 15.67 -8.13
N ILE A 58 16.88 14.89 -9.16
CA ILE A 58 16.81 13.43 -9.14
C ILE A 58 18.19 12.80 -9.25
N ALA A 59 18.31 11.57 -8.74
CA ALA A 59 19.44 10.68 -8.95
C ALA A 59 18.90 9.39 -9.61
N VAL A 60 19.23 9.16 -10.88
CA VAL A 60 18.85 7.93 -11.57
C VAL A 60 19.64 6.78 -10.99
N ILE A 61 18.93 5.71 -10.57
CA ILE A 61 19.51 4.47 -10.05
C ILE A 61 19.18 3.30 -10.98
N GLN A 62 20.04 2.29 -10.99
CA GLN A 62 19.83 1.05 -11.75
C GLN A 62 19.29 -0.07 -10.85
N ASN A 63 19.57 -0.01 -9.55
CA ASN A 63 19.18 -1.01 -8.57
C ASN A 63 18.63 -0.37 -7.29
N PRO A 64 17.63 -0.99 -6.63
CA PRO A 64 17.12 -0.53 -5.34
C PRO A 64 18.20 -0.36 -4.25
N SER A 65 19.26 -1.16 -4.28
CA SER A 65 20.37 -1.09 -3.32
C SER A 65 21.13 0.25 -3.36
N GLU A 66 21.08 0.97 -4.46
CA GLU A 66 21.70 2.29 -4.62
C GLU A 66 20.88 3.41 -3.95
N ALA A 67 19.60 3.15 -3.67
CA ALA A 67 18.67 4.16 -3.18
C ALA A 67 19.15 4.83 -1.89
N GLY A 68 19.68 4.07 -0.93
CA GLY A 68 20.15 4.63 0.35
C GLY A 68 21.24 5.69 0.18
N LYS A 69 22.19 5.46 -0.70
CA LYS A 69 23.26 6.41 -1.00
C LYS A 69 22.73 7.62 -1.79
N ALA A 70 21.96 7.36 -2.84
CA ALA A 70 21.41 8.41 -3.70
C ALA A 70 20.45 9.34 -2.94
N PHE A 71 19.67 8.79 -1.98
CA PHE A 71 18.69 9.52 -1.17
C PHE A 71 19.28 10.68 -0.37
N ALA A 72 20.55 10.58 0.03
CA ALA A 72 21.22 11.65 0.74
C ALA A 72 21.45 12.90 -0.13
N GLU A 73 21.52 12.74 -1.44
CA GLU A 73 21.86 13.83 -2.37
C GLU A 73 20.66 14.34 -3.16
N ALA A 74 19.82 13.42 -3.66
CA ALA A 74 18.68 13.73 -4.52
C ALA A 74 17.63 12.62 -4.40
N LEU A 75 16.42 12.85 -4.97
CA LEU A 75 15.37 11.83 -5.04
C LEU A 75 15.83 10.67 -5.94
N PRO A 76 16.00 9.45 -5.41
CA PRO A 76 16.34 8.31 -6.24
C PRO A 76 15.19 7.94 -7.18
N VAL A 77 15.47 7.76 -8.46
CA VAL A 77 14.50 7.36 -9.48
C VAL A 77 15.02 6.13 -10.21
N LEU A 78 14.28 5.04 -10.14
CA LEU A 78 14.46 3.90 -11.01
C LEU A 78 13.75 4.22 -12.32
N ASP A 79 14.52 4.49 -13.37
CA ASP A 79 13.99 4.91 -14.66
C ASP A 79 13.30 3.74 -15.39
N ILE A 80 12.11 3.99 -15.87
CA ILE A 80 11.32 3.05 -16.68
C ILE A 80 10.88 3.74 -17.97
N PRO A 81 10.58 2.98 -19.05
CA PRO A 81 10.03 3.53 -20.26
C PRO A 81 8.70 4.26 -20.01
N GLY A 82 8.53 5.43 -20.61
CA GLY A 82 7.28 6.17 -20.55
C GLY A 82 7.39 7.55 -21.18
N LEU A 83 6.25 8.17 -21.39
CA LEU A 83 6.15 9.50 -22.01
C LEU A 83 6.25 10.59 -20.93
N PRO A 84 6.80 11.76 -21.28
CA PRO A 84 6.68 12.93 -20.44
C PRO A 84 5.21 13.31 -20.25
N ALA A 85 4.88 13.84 -19.08
CA ALA A 85 3.51 14.25 -18.76
C ALA A 85 3.45 15.73 -18.44
N SER A 86 2.33 16.35 -18.76
CA SER A 86 2.04 17.73 -18.38
C SER A 86 1.13 17.75 -17.15
N PRO A 87 1.51 18.40 -16.05
CA PRO A 87 0.67 18.51 -14.86
C PRO A 87 -0.75 19.03 -15.18
N GLY A 88 -1.76 18.37 -14.62
CA GLY A 88 -3.16 18.72 -14.85
C GLY A 88 -3.74 18.32 -16.21
N LYS A 89 -2.96 17.67 -17.08
CA LYS A 89 -3.39 17.17 -18.39
C LYS A 89 -3.21 15.65 -18.46
N PRO A 90 -4.13 14.88 -17.88
CA PRO A 90 -4.01 13.44 -17.85
C PRO A 90 -4.11 12.84 -19.26
N ASP A 91 -3.23 11.88 -19.57
CA ASP A 91 -3.17 11.20 -20.87
C ASP A 91 -3.23 9.67 -20.67
N PRO A 92 -4.20 8.95 -21.30
CA PRO A 92 -4.26 7.50 -21.26
C PRO A 92 -2.98 6.80 -21.74
N ALA A 93 -2.18 7.42 -22.59
CA ALA A 93 -0.89 6.90 -23.06
C ALA A 93 0.13 6.71 -21.92
N SER A 94 -0.08 7.31 -20.76
CA SER A 94 0.75 7.11 -19.56
C SER A 94 0.43 5.81 -18.81
N ALA A 95 -0.71 5.18 -19.05
CA ALA A 95 -1.19 4.03 -18.30
C ALA A 95 -0.21 2.84 -18.26
N PRO A 96 0.49 2.46 -19.34
CA PRO A 96 1.48 1.39 -19.30
C PRO A 96 2.60 1.66 -18.27
N ALA A 97 3.11 2.88 -18.21
CA ALA A 97 4.14 3.26 -17.25
C ALA A 97 3.62 3.26 -15.79
N VAL A 98 2.36 3.66 -15.58
CA VAL A 98 1.73 3.60 -14.25
C VAL A 98 1.60 2.14 -13.78
N ILE A 99 1.12 1.25 -14.63
CA ILE A 99 0.96 -0.18 -14.34
C ILE A 99 2.32 -0.84 -14.08
N GLU A 100 3.31 -0.54 -14.92
CA GLU A 100 4.67 -1.07 -14.79
C GLU A 100 5.34 -0.60 -13.49
N SER A 101 5.14 0.66 -13.10
CA SER A 101 5.62 1.22 -11.82
C SER A 101 5.10 0.41 -10.63
N ILE A 102 3.82 0.04 -10.63
CA ILE A 102 3.22 -0.77 -9.56
C ILE A 102 3.76 -2.20 -9.59
N ARG A 103 3.85 -2.81 -10.79
CA ARG A 103 4.34 -4.18 -10.96
C ARG A 103 5.77 -4.33 -10.43
N LEU A 104 6.66 -3.44 -10.83
CA LEU A 104 8.06 -3.45 -10.38
C LEU A 104 8.19 -3.19 -8.87
N ALA A 105 7.37 -2.31 -8.29
CA ALA A 105 7.38 -2.07 -6.85
C ALA A 105 7.04 -3.35 -6.07
N VAL A 106 6.04 -4.11 -6.51
CA VAL A 106 5.69 -5.40 -5.91
C VAL A 106 6.79 -6.43 -6.13
N GLU A 107 7.31 -6.54 -7.35
CA GLU A 107 8.40 -7.48 -7.67
C GLU A 107 9.63 -7.24 -6.78
N HIS A 108 10.06 -5.98 -6.64
CA HIS A 108 11.20 -5.64 -5.80
C HIS A 108 10.94 -5.95 -4.32
N THR A 109 9.73 -5.72 -3.85
CA THR A 109 9.36 -6.02 -2.46
C THR A 109 9.35 -7.52 -2.20
N ARG A 110 8.77 -8.31 -3.13
CA ARG A 110 8.77 -9.78 -3.04
C ARG A 110 10.17 -10.38 -3.14
N ALA A 111 11.02 -9.78 -3.96
CA ALA A 111 12.43 -10.21 -4.09
C ALA A 111 13.34 -9.76 -2.92
N GLY A 112 12.79 -9.12 -1.88
CA GLY A 112 13.57 -8.61 -0.75
C GLY A 112 14.52 -7.47 -1.11
N LYS A 113 14.29 -6.76 -2.22
CA LYS A 113 15.06 -5.59 -2.65
C LYS A 113 14.48 -4.28 -2.09
N ALA A 114 13.22 -4.29 -1.70
CA ALA A 114 12.53 -3.20 -1.01
C ALA A 114 11.79 -3.74 0.22
N ALA A 115 11.61 -2.89 1.25
CA ALA A 115 10.95 -3.28 2.48
C ALA A 115 9.41 -3.30 2.35
N ALA A 116 8.86 -2.42 1.53
CA ALA A 116 7.42 -2.30 1.28
C ALA A 116 7.16 -1.45 0.03
N VAL A 117 5.93 -1.53 -0.47
CA VAL A 117 5.39 -0.65 -1.52
C VAL A 117 4.71 0.55 -0.90
N VAL A 118 4.98 1.74 -1.43
CA VAL A 118 4.25 2.98 -1.15
C VAL A 118 3.59 3.44 -2.44
N THR A 119 2.28 3.64 -2.43
CA THR A 119 1.55 4.01 -3.66
C THR A 119 1.21 5.49 -3.69
N ASN A 120 1.54 6.15 -4.80
CA ASN A 120 1.00 7.46 -5.15
C ASN A 120 -0.39 7.33 -5.77
N PRO A 121 -1.24 8.37 -5.71
CA PRO A 121 -2.59 8.34 -6.28
C PRO A 121 -2.60 8.07 -7.79
N ILE A 122 -3.51 7.22 -8.26
CA ILE A 122 -3.74 6.91 -9.66
C ILE A 122 -5.07 7.49 -10.17
N ALA A 123 -5.12 7.83 -11.45
CA ALA A 123 -6.34 8.23 -12.13
C ALA A 123 -7.05 6.99 -12.70
N LYS A 124 -7.92 6.35 -11.91
CA LYS A 124 -8.60 5.10 -12.28
C LYS A 124 -9.29 5.16 -13.65
N ALA A 125 -9.97 6.28 -13.94
CA ALA A 125 -10.68 6.44 -15.22
C ALA A 125 -9.76 6.33 -16.44
N LEU A 126 -8.50 6.77 -16.32
CA LEU A 126 -7.50 6.64 -17.39
C LEU A 126 -7.02 5.20 -17.53
N LEU A 127 -6.76 4.54 -16.42
CA LEU A 127 -6.32 3.15 -16.41
C LEU A 127 -7.40 2.23 -16.99
N TYR A 128 -8.67 2.45 -16.67
CA TYR A 128 -9.78 1.70 -17.28
C TYR A 128 -9.87 1.87 -18.79
N ARG A 129 -9.66 3.08 -19.32
CA ARG A 129 -9.59 3.34 -20.77
C ARG A 129 -8.44 2.60 -21.44
N ALA A 130 -7.36 2.34 -20.71
CA ALA A 130 -6.21 1.56 -21.16
C ALA A 130 -6.37 0.04 -20.92
N GLY A 131 -7.55 -0.42 -20.49
CA GLY A 131 -7.83 -1.85 -20.29
C GLY A 131 -7.46 -2.40 -18.90
N PHE A 132 -7.14 -1.56 -17.94
CA PHE A 132 -6.92 -1.98 -16.56
C PHE A 132 -8.21 -2.54 -15.95
N LYS A 133 -8.17 -3.76 -15.41
CA LYS A 133 -9.36 -4.52 -15.01
C LYS A 133 -9.65 -4.51 -13.50
N HIS A 134 -8.76 -3.91 -12.70
CA HIS A 134 -8.90 -3.96 -11.23
C HIS A 134 -9.62 -2.73 -10.69
N PRO A 135 -10.46 -2.87 -9.63
CA PRO A 135 -11.15 -1.75 -9.00
C PRO A 135 -10.22 -0.68 -8.41
N GLY A 136 -9.00 -1.08 -8.04
CA GLY A 136 -8.01 -0.18 -7.47
C GLY A 136 -6.64 -0.82 -7.22
N HIS A 137 -5.81 -0.13 -6.44
CA HIS A 137 -4.50 -0.65 -6.04
C HIS A 137 -4.62 -1.96 -5.26
N THR A 138 -5.56 -2.05 -4.33
CA THR A 138 -5.69 -3.15 -3.39
C THR A 138 -5.80 -4.50 -4.08
N GLU A 139 -6.71 -4.59 -5.05
CA GLU A 139 -6.97 -5.81 -5.81
C GLU A 139 -5.81 -6.13 -6.75
N TYR A 140 -5.23 -5.11 -7.38
CA TYR A 140 -4.08 -5.29 -8.27
C TYR A 140 -2.82 -5.73 -7.51
N LEU A 141 -2.55 -5.13 -6.35
CA LEU A 141 -1.44 -5.54 -5.49
C LEU A 141 -1.62 -6.98 -5.00
N ALA A 142 -2.85 -7.39 -4.64
CA ALA A 142 -3.14 -8.76 -4.24
C ALA A 142 -2.89 -9.75 -5.38
N GLU A 143 -3.31 -9.42 -6.61
CA GLU A 143 -3.05 -10.27 -7.79
C GLU A 143 -1.54 -10.39 -8.06
N LEU A 144 -0.80 -9.29 -8.05
CA LEU A 144 0.65 -9.32 -8.23
C LEU A 144 1.39 -10.08 -7.12
N ALA A 145 0.78 -10.17 -5.92
CA ALA A 145 1.32 -10.94 -4.81
C ALA A 145 1.01 -12.45 -4.89
N ALA A 146 0.18 -12.90 -5.82
CA ALA A 146 -0.34 -14.26 -5.90
C ALA A 146 0.69 -15.35 -6.20
N ASP A 147 1.89 -15.04 -6.67
CA ASP A 147 2.97 -15.98 -6.98
C ASP A 147 2.55 -17.24 -7.78
N GLY A 148 1.68 -17.04 -8.76
CA GLY A 148 1.13 -18.13 -9.58
C GLY A 148 0.04 -18.97 -8.90
N GLY A 149 -0.31 -18.65 -7.64
CA GLY A 149 -1.40 -19.27 -6.89
C GLY A 149 -2.65 -18.40 -6.82
N ALA A 150 -3.53 -18.67 -5.86
CA ALA A 150 -4.66 -17.79 -5.56
C ALA A 150 -4.17 -16.47 -4.97
N ALA A 151 -4.79 -15.35 -5.39
CA ALA A 151 -4.48 -14.05 -4.81
C ALA A 151 -4.79 -14.03 -3.31
N PRO A 152 -3.85 -13.57 -2.46
CA PRO A 152 -4.11 -13.47 -1.03
C PRO A 152 -5.23 -12.45 -0.77
N ARG A 153 -6.02 -12.68 0.28
CA ARG A 153 -7.03 -11.71 0.69
C ARG A 153 -6.36 -10.44 1.21
N PRO A 154 -6.57 -9.28 0.59
CA PRO A 154 -6.09 -8.03 1.12
C PRO A 154 -6.94 -7.60 2.33
N VAL A 155 -6.31 -7.07 3.36
CA VAL A 155 -6.98 -6.50 4.53
C VAL A 155 -6.55 -5.04 4.68
N MET A 156 -7.51 -4.12 4.64
CA MET A 156 -7.25 -2.71 4.88
C MET A 156 -7.09 -2.45 6.37
N MET A 157 -5.99 -1.82 6.75
CA MET A 157 -5.73 -1.35 8.11
C MET A 157 -5.48 0.15 8.11
N LEU A 158 -6.18 0.87 8.96
CA LEU A 158 -5.92 2.28 9.27
C LEU A 158 -5.05 2.32 10.53
N ALA A 159 -3.93 3.03 10.49
CA ALA A 159 -3.02 3.13 11.63
C ALA A 159 -2.66 4.60 11.88
N GLY A 160 -2.82 5.06 13.13
CA GLY A 160 -2.48 6.42 13.51
C GLY A 160 -2.74 6.65 15.00
N GLY A 161 -1.97 7.55 15.65
CA GLY A 161 -2.15 7.90 17.05
C GLY A 161 -2.07 6.71 18.02
N GLY A 162 -1.36 5.65 17.69
CA GLY A 162 -1.29 4.41 18.48
C GLY A 162 -2.46 3.44 18.26
N LEU A 163 -3.49 3.84 17.53
CA LEU A 163 -4.63 2.99 17.17
C LEU A 163 -4.37 2.28 15.83
N ARG A 164 -4.80 1.02 15.73
CA ARG A 164 -4.85 0.23 14.48
C ARG A 164 -6.25 -0.33 14.32
N VAL A 165 -6.88 -0.06 13.19
CA VAL A 165 -8.25 -0.52 12.88
C VAL A 165 -8.20 -1.31 11.58
N ALA A 166 -8.48 -2.61 11.64
CA ALA A 166 -8.64 -3.45 10.46
C ALA A 166 -10.13 -3.52 10.08
N LEU A 167 -10.40 -3.43 8.79
CA LEU A 167 -11.76 -3.36 8.27
C LEU A 167 -12.20 -4.73 7.72
N THR A 168 -13.32 -5.23 8.22
CA THR A 168 -13.92 -6.48 7.72
C THR A 168 -14.57 -6.29 6.35
N THR A 169 -15.17 -5.12 6.12
CA THR A 169 -15.77 -4.74 4.83
C THR A 169 -15.28 -3.37 4.39
N ILE A 170 -15.05 -3.19 3.09
CA ILE A 170 -14.59 -1.94 2.49
C ILE A 170 -15.40 -1.64 1.22
N HIS A 171 -15.62 -0.34 0.94
CA HIS A 171 -16.21 0.16 -0.31
C HIS A 171 -17.53 -0.51 -0.71
N ARG A 172 -18.42 -0.76 0.26
CA ARG A 172 -19.74 -1.35 0.06
C ARG A 172 -20.86 -0.40 0.46
N PRO A 173 -22.03 -0.46 -0.21
CA PRO A 173 -23.23 0.20 0.30
C PRO A 173 -23.56 -0.29 1.71
N LEU A 174 -23.99 0.61 2.60
CA LEU A 174 -24.27 0.27 4.00
C LEU A 174 -25.28 -0.89 4.13
N ALA A 175 -26.32 -0.91 3.31
CA ALA A 175 -27.32 -1.97 3.29
C ALA A 175 -26.77 -3.37 2.97
N SER A 176 -25.58 -3.46 2.34
CA SER A 176 -24.95 -4.73 2.00
C SER A 176 -23.92 -5.21 3.04
N VAL A 177 -23.66 -4.41 4.07
CA VAL A 177 -22.65 -4.75 5.09
C VAL A 177 -23.11 -5.96 5.89
N ILE A 178 -24.26 -5.88 6.55
CA ILE A 178 -24.79 -6.96 7.39
C ILE A 178 -24.92 -8.29 6.63
N PRO A 179 -25.56 -8.34 5.44
CA PRO A 179 -25.65 -9.59 4.67
C PRO A 179 -24.29 -10.17 4.25
N SER A 180 -23.22 -9.37 4.27
CA SER A 180 -21.88 -9.82 3.88
C SER A 180 -21.05 -10.31 5.05
N LEU A 181 -21.48 -10.10 6.30
CA LEU A 181 -20.77 -10.57 7.47
C LEU A 181 -20.98 -12.07 7.68
N SER A 182 -19.92 -12.73 8.11
CA SER A 182 -19.98 -14.12 8.62
C SER A 182 -18.87 -14.35 9.64
N THR A 183 -19.09 -15.28 10.56
CA THR A 183 -18.07 -15.69 11.52
C THR A 183 -16.76 -16.09 10.82
N ASN A 184 -16.83 -16.89 9.75
CA ASN A 184 -15.66 -17.31 9.00
C ASN A 184 -14.88 -16.13 8.39
N LEU A 185 -15.57 -15.12 7.85
CA LEU A 185 -14.92 -13.92 7.30
C LEU A 185 -14.17 -13.14 8.39
N ILE A 186 -14.78 -12.98 9.56
CA ILE A 186 -14.17 -12.27 10.68
C ILE A 186 -12.93 -13.02 11.20
N VAL A 187 -13.03 -14.35 11.34
CA VAL A 187 -11.91 -15.22 11.75
C VAL A 187 -10.78 -15.14 10.74
N GLU A 188 -11.07 -15.27 9.44
CA GLU A 188 -10.05 -15.18 8.37
C GLU A 188 -9.28 -13.85 8.43
N ILE A 189 -10.01 -12.74 8.55
CA ILE A 189 -9.40 -11.41 8.66
C ILE A 189 -8.62 -11.28 9.96
N GLY A 190 -9.16 -11.76 11.05
CA GLY A 190 -8.50 -11.78 12.36
C GLY A 190 -7.13 -12.49 12.32
N LEU A 191 -7.07 -13.65 11.67
CA LEU A 191 -5.83 -14.42 11.50
C LEU A 191 -4.81 -13.68 10.62
N ILE A 192 -5.25 -13.03 9.53
CA ILE A 192 -4.38 -12.21 8.68
C ILE A 192 -3.82 -11.04 9.49
N VAL A 193 -4.66 -10.37 10.27
CA VAL A 193 -4.28 -9.23 11.12
C VAL A 193 -3.30 -9.67 12.22
N ASP A 194 -3.55 -10.80 12.91
CA ASP A 194 -2.64 -11.35 13.92
C ASP A 194 -1.26 -11.62 13.32
N GLY A 195 -1.22 -12.31 12.18
CA GLY A 195 0.02 -12.58 11.47
C GLY A 195 0.80 -11.32 11.09
N ALA A 196 0.10 -10.30 10.57
CA ALA A 196 0.71 -9.02 10.21
C ALA A 196 1.21 -8.25 11.44
N LEU A 197 0.45 -8.22 12.54
CA LEU A 197 0.86 -7.57 13.78
C LEU A 197 2.13 -8.18 14.36
N ARG A 198 2.29 -9.51 14.26
CA ARG A 198 3.51 -10.22 14.68
C ARG A 198 4.68 -9.94 13.75
N ARG A 199 4.50 -10.16 12.45
CA ARG A 199 5.56 -10.10 11.44
C ARG A 199 6.01 -8.65 11.16
N ASP A 200 5.05 -7.74 10.94
CA ASP A 200 5.32 -6.41 10.39
C ASP A 200 5.39 -5.34 11.49
N PHE A 201 4.69 -5.54 12.61
CA PHE A 201 4.68 -4.61 13.74
C PHE A 201 5.49 -5.09 14.95
N GLY A 202 6.02 -6.30 14.93
CA GLY A 202 6.84 -6.87 16.02
C GLY A 202 6.08 -7.12 17.32
N ILE A 203 4.75 -7.24 17.28
CA ILE A 203 3.92 -7.45 18.47
C ILE A 203 3.80 -8.96 18.73
N ALA A 204 4.57 -9.48 19.67
CA ALA A 204 4.65 -10.91 19.93
C ALA A 204 3.30 -11.54 20.36
N ARG A 205 2.46 -10.78 21.07
CA ARG A 205 1.14 -11.22 21.55
C ARG A 205 0.09 -10.15 21.20
N PRO A 206 -0.40 -10.11 19.95
CA PRO A 206 -1.43 -9.15 19.56
C PRO A 206 -2.71 -9.37 20.36
N ARG A 207 -3.36 -8.28 20.73
CA ARG A 207 -4.70 -8.27 21.30
C ARG A 207 -5.62 -7.61 20.30
N ILE A 208 -6.53 -8.39 19.73
CA ILE A 208 -7.48 -7.92 18.70
C ILE A 208 -8.85 -7.85 19.35
N GLY A 209 -9.42 -6.65 19.41
CA GLY A 209 -10.80 -6.44 19.86
C GLY A 209 -11.74 -6.43 18.66
N LEU A 210 -12.88 -7.08 18.79
CA LEU A 210 -13.97 -6.99 17.82
C LEU A 210 -14.96 -5.92 18.28
N CYS A 211 -15.34 -5.02 17.36
CA CYS A 211 -16.37 -4.02 17.61
C CYS A 211 -17.74 -4.60 17.30
N GLY A 212 -18.76 -4.19 18.05
CA GLY A 212 -20.15 -4.43 17.69
C GLY A 212 -20.54 -3.69 16.42
N VAL A 213 -21.52 -4.22 15.72
CA VAL A 213 -22.11 -3.64 14.50
C VAL A 213 -23.42 -2.92 14.82
N ASN A 214 -24.14 -3.36 15.86
CA ASN A 214 -25.35 -2.74 16.35
C ASN A 214 -25.06 -1.76 17.50
N PRO A 215 -25.94 -0.77 17.74
CA PRO A 215 -25.90 0.04 18.95
C PRO A 215 -25.94 -0.85 20.20
N HIS A 216 -25.18 -0.47 21.24
CA HIS A 216 -25.09 -1.21 22.50
C HIS A 216 -24.78 -2.71 22.32
N ALA A 217 -24.05 -3.07 21.23
CA ALA A 217 -23.75 -4.45 20.86
C ALA A 217 -24.98 -5.36 20.77
N GLY A 218 -26.08 -4.79 20.27
CA GLY A 218 -27.35 -5.53 20.04
C GLY A 218 -28.26 -5.63 21.25
N GLU A 219 -27.91 -5.08 22.44
CA GLU A 219 -28.72 -5.09 23.67
C GLU A 219 -29.31 -6.49 23.94
N ASP A 220 -28.45 -7.48 24.14
CA ASP A 220 -28.84 -8.90 24.32
C ASP A 220 -29.71 -9.49 23.19
N GLY A 221 -29.68 -8.88 22.01
CA GLY A 221 -30.41 -9.29 20.82
C GLY A 221 -31.72 -8.54 20.55
N GLU A 222 -32.07 -7.57 21.38
CA GLU A 222 -33.30 -6.76 21.24
C GLU A 222 -33.21 -5.75 20.07
N ILE A 223 -31.99 -5.27 19.75
CA ILE A 223 -31.76 -4.29 18.64
C ILE A 223 -31.05 -4.92 17.44
N GLY A 224 -30.62 -6.18 17.55
CA GLY A 224 -29.95 -6.96 16.52
C GLY A 224 -29.25 -8.17 17.12
N ARG A 225 -29.05 -9.20 16.31
CA ARG A 225 -28.50 -10.49 16.78
C ARG A 225 -27.15 -10.82 16.19
N GLU A 226 -26.58 -9.92 15.39
CA GLU A 226 -25.34 -10.14 14.65
C GLU A 226 -24.15 -10.34 15.61
N GLU A 227 -24.14 -9.70 16.76
CA GLU A 227 -23.14 -9.92 17.79
C GLU A 227 -23.21 -11.35 18.33
N ILE A 228 -24.41 -11.84 18.64
CA ILE A 228 -24.64 -13.17 19.21
C ILE A 228 -24.36 -14.25 18.16
N GLU A 229 -24.85 -14.06 16.92
CA GLU A 229 -24.87 -15.10 15.90
C GLU A 229 -23.60 -15.12 15.03
N ILE A 230 -22.91 -13.98 14.89
CA ILE A 230 -21.79 -13.82 13.95
C ILE A 230 -20.49 -13.37 14.64
N ILE A 231 -20.53 -12.28 15.44
CA ILE A 231 -19.32 -11.62 15.92
C ILE A 231 -18.72 -12.34 17.13
N ASN A 232 -19.53 -12.60 18.16
CA ASN A 232 -19.04 -13.28 19.37
C ASN A 232 -18.50 -14.69 19.08
N PRO A 233 -19.13 -15.51 18.21
CA PRO A 233 -18.53 -16.79 17.81
C PRO A 233 -17.19 -16.69 17.11
N ALA A 234 -16.86 -15.54 16.51
CA ALA A 234 -15.54 -15.33 15.88
C ALA A 234 -14.45 -14.93 16.88
N ALA A 235 -14.80 -14.58 18.11
CA ALA A 235 -13.88 -14.14 19.16
C ALA A 235 -13.33 -15.27 20.05
N VAL A 236 -13.76 -16.51 19.84
CA VAL A 236 -13.45 -17.68 20.68
C VAL A 236 -12.26 -18.50 20.16
#